data_7055c7aa6392b01cfe2cf5142cb900ff
#
_entry.id   7055c7aa6392b01cfe2cf5142cb900ff
#
_cell.length_a   1.000
_cell.length_b   1.000
_cell.length_c   1.000
_cell.angle_alpha   90.00
_cell.angle_beta   90.00
_cell.angle_gamma   90.00
#
_symmetry.space_group_name_H-M   'P 1'
#
loop_
_entity.id
_entity.type
_entity.pdbx_description
1 polymer ?
#
loop_
_entity_poly.entity_id
_entity_poly.type
_entity_poly.pdbx_seq_one_letter_code
_entity_poly.pdbx_strand_id
1 'polypeptide(L)'
;MKILKLSLALALGLIVSTACGAKETCEVDNSGNLKTEKAKVFFTKDISPEGLLKVYRALGVKPEGRVAVKISTGESMKSHQLSPELIAPLVKEVNGTLVECNTAYPGTRNTTEKHLQTVKEHGYDKIAKVDIMDSEGSMKIPVQDTTWMKYDLVGKYLANYDFMINLAHFKGHAMGGFGGVLKNQSIGVASSDGKAYIHTAGAHDSAAGGNAFKNPHGQDAFIESMAAAAQGVHNYFKGKVLYIDVMNNLSVDCDCDGNAHEPLMKDIGILASLDPVALDKACVDIVFNHKSSEGDDSAPLIERIETRHGTHILPYAEKIGLGTQSYEIVNLDK
;
A
#
# COMPACT_ATOMS: atom_id res chain seq x y z
N MET A 1 -16.15 -62.88 -48.13
CA MET A 1 -16.74 -61.59 -47.71
C MET A 1 -16.28 -61.35 -46.27
N LYS A 2 -15.27 -60.49 -46.06
CA LYS A 2 -14.75 -60.13 -44.70
C LYS A 2 -15.32 -58.77 -44.40
N ILE A 3 -16.11 -58.74 -43.30
CA ILE A 3 -16.69 -57.50 -42.77
C ILE A 3 -15.68 -56.86 -41.80
N LEU A 4 -15.22 -55.69 -42.15
CA LEU A 4 -14.30 -54.86 -41.37
C LEU A 4 -15.10 -54.10 -40.32
N LYS A 5 -14.84 -54.36 -39.01
CA LYS A 5 -15.41 -53.57 -37.91
C LYS A 5 -14.54 -52.34 -37.67
N LEU A 6 -15.10 -51.18 -37.94
CA LEU A 6 -14.49 -49.89 -37.61
C LEU A 6 -14.96 -49.46 -36.19
N SER A 7 -14.03 -49.45 -35.25
CA SER A 7 -14.29 -48.96 -33.88
C SER A 7 -14.08 -47.45 -33.85
N LEU A 8 -15.15 -46.70 -33.67
CA LEU A 8 -15.14 -45.24 -33.44
C LEU A 8 -15.02 -44.96 -31.96
N ALA A 9 -13.86 -44.52 -31.51
CA ALA A 9 -13.67 -44.04 -30.13
C ALA A 9 -14.14 -42.59 -30.06
N LEU A 10 -15.29 -42.35 -29.42
CA LEU A 10 -15.78 -41.02 -29.05
C LEU A 10 -15.04 -40.56 -27.77
N ALA A 11 -14.14 -39.62 -27.91
CA ALA A 11 -13.60 -38.88 -26.76
C ALA A 11 -14.62 -37.82 -26.31
N LEU A 12 -15.35 -38.10 -25.25
CA LEU A 12 -16.21 -37.10 -24.60
C LEU A 12 -15.32 -36.16 -23.78
N GLY A 13 -15.02 -34.98 -24.33
CA GLY A 13 -14.43 -33.89 -23.59
C GLY A 13 -15.51 -33.26 -22.69
N LEU A 14 -15.41 -33.48 -21.38
CA LEU A 14 -16.22 -32.75 -20.39
C LEU A 14 -15.72 -31.31 -20.34
N ILE A 15 -16.46 -30.38 -20.92
CA ILE A 15 -16.26 -28.95 -20.70
C ILE A 15 -16.93 -28.62 -19.36
N VAL A 16 -16.15 -28.53 -18.28
CA VAL A 16 -16.60 -27.95 -17.03
C VAL A 16 -16.53 -26.43 -17.17
N SER A 17 -17.65 -25.81 -17.47
CA SER A 17 -17.82 -24.35 -17.45
C SER A 17 -17.96 -23.90 -16.00
N THR A 18 -16.85 -23.55 -15.34
CA THR A 18 -16.89 -22.75 -14.12
C THR A 18 -16.89 -21.28 -14.54
N ALA A 19 -17.90 -20.54 -14.09
CA ALA A 19 -18.02 -19.11 -14.31
C ALA A 19 -16.85 -18.38 -13.59
N CYS A 20 -15.84 -18.00 -14.36
CA CYS A 20 -14.79 -17.09 -13.95
C CYS A 20 -15.14 -15.70 -14.47
N GLY A 21 -15.11 -14.70 -13.61
CA GLY A 21 -15.37 -13.29 -13.96
C GLY A 21 -14.33 -12.77 -14.98
N ALA A 22 -14.73 -11.82 -15.80
CA ALA A 22 -14.09 -11.36 -17.02
C ALA A 22 -12.56 -11.17 -16.95
N LYS A 23 -11.84 -11.87 -17.87
CA LYS A 23 -10.45 -11.69 -18.31
C LYS A 23 -9.32 -12.32 -17.47
N GLU A 24 -9.45 -13.58 -17.06
CA GLU A 24 -8.29 -14.39 -16.71
C GLU A 24 -8.24 -15.61 -17.63
N THR A 25 -7.15 -15.74 -18.41
CA THR A 25 -6.82 -16.99 -19.07
C THR A 25 -6.28 -17.95 -18.02
N CYS A 26 -7.15 -18.81 -17.48
CA CYS A 26 -6.73 -19.87 -16.57
C CYS A 26 -5.88 -20.90 -17.32
N GLU A 27 -4.54 -20.83 -17.19
CA GLU A 27 -3.66 -21.92 -17.60
C GLU A 27 -3.72 -23.04 -16.54
N VAL A 28 -3.89 -24.26 -17.00
CA VAL A 28 -3.85 -25.46 -16.15
C VAL A 28 -2.46 -26.07 -16.28
N ASP A 29 -1.82 -26.43 -15.17
CA ASP A 29 -0.54 -27.14 -15.22
C ASP A 29 -0.73 -28.58 -15.74
N ASN A 30 0.38 -29.27 -16.01
CA ASN A 30 0.37 -30.67 -16.53
C ASN A 30 -0.26 -31.68 -15.56
N SER A 31 -0.62 -31.27 -14.34
CA SER A 31 -1.29 -32.07 -13.33
C SER A 31 -2.78 -31.73 -13.19
N GLY A 32 -3.32 -30.79 -13.98
CA GLY A 32 -4.73 -30.38 -13.93
C GLY A 32 -5.06 -29.34 -12.87
N ASN A 33 -4.06 -28.74 -12.20
CA ASN A 33 -4.26 -27.66 -11.24
C ASN A 33 -4.25 -26.29 -11.94
N LEU A 34 -5.12 -25.39 -11.50
CA LEU A 34 -5.11 -23.99 -11.93
C LEU A 34 -3.76 -23.36 -11.55
N LYS A 35 -3.01 -22.92 -12.56
CA LYS A 35 -1.80 -22.15 -12.36
C LYS A 35 -2.20 -20.73 -11.94
N THR A 36 -2.20 -20.44 -10.65
CA THR A 36 -2.34 -19.06 -10.19
C THR A 36 -1.09 -18.30 -10.64
N GLU A 37 -1.26 -17.35 -11.53
CA GLU A 37 -0.17 -16.49 -11.98
C GLU A 37 0.34 -15.68 -10.78
N LYS A 38 1.65 -15.75 -10.51
CA LYS A 38 2.26 -14.98 -9.44
C LYS A 38 2.29 -13.51 -9.78
N ALA A 39 1.93 -12.66 -8.83
CA ALA A 39 2.07 -11.22 -9.01
C ALA A 39 3.55 -10.83 -9.17
N LYS A 40 3.87 -9.96 -10.12
CA LYS A 40 5.24 -9.47 -10.33
C LYS A 40 5.55 -8.34 -9.36
N VAL A 41 6.68 -8.47 -8.67
CA VAL A 41 7.26 -7.42 -7.82
C VAL A 41 8.62 -7.06 -8.41
N PHE A 42 8.69 -5.89 -9.02
CA PHE A 42 9.93 -5.36 -9.59
C PHE A 42 10.81 -4.79 -8.48
N PHE A 43 12.10 -5.06 -8.53
CA PHE A 43 13.06 -4.67 -7.50
C PHE A 43 14.34 -4.07 -8.08
N THR A 44 14.86 -3.03 -7.42
CA THR A 44 16.21 -2.51 -7.62
C THR A 44 16.84 -2.14 -6.26
N LYS A 45 18.14 -2.35 -6.11
CA LYS A 45 18.93 -1.86 -4.97
C LYS A 45 19.22 -0.36 -5.05
N ASP A 46 19.08 0.22 -6.23
CA ASP A 46 19.38 1.62 -6.50
C ASP A 46 18.31 2.52 -5.89
N ILE A 47 18.60 3.13 -4.72
CA ILE A 47 17.75 4.12 -4.05
C ILE A 47 18.13 5.52 -4.51
N SER A 48 17.98 5.74 -5.79
CA SER A 48 18.18 7.04 -6.46
C SER A 48 16.92 7.43 -7.22
N PRO A 49 16.82 8.70 -7.68
CA PRO A 49 15.76 9.10 -8.61
C PRO A 49 15.65 8.21 -9.84
N GLU A 50 16.78 7.74 -10.38
CA GLU A 50 16.86 6.85 -11.52
C GLU A 50 16.34 5.45 -11.17
N GLY A 51 16.69 4.92 -9.99
CA GLY A 51 16.19 3.65 -9.47
C GLY A 51 14.67 3.68 -9.27
N LEU A 52 14.13 4.78 -8.73
CA LEU A 52 12.68 4.98 -8.58
C LEU A 52 11.97 5.00 -9.93
N LEU A 53 12.50 5.73 -10.91
CA LEU A 53 11.96 5.74 -12.27
C LEU A 53 12.06 4.36 -12.95
N LYS A 54 13.10 3.61 -12.67
CA LYS A 54 13.34 2.27 -13.22
C LYS A 54 12.24 1.29 -12.80
N VAL A 55 11.91 1.21 -11.50
CA VAL A 55 10.83 0.34 -11.02
C VAL A 55 9.46 0.82 -11.48
N TYR A 56 9.21 2.14 -11.48
CA TYR A 56 7.98 2.70 -12.00
C TYR A 56 7.74 2.33 -13.46
N ARG A 57 8.74 2.51 -14.32
CA ARG A 57 8.63 2.18 -15.76
C ARG A 57 8.49 0.68 -16.02
N ALA A 58 9.06 -0.16 -15.16
CA ALA A 58 8.94 -1.61 -15.24
C ALA A 58 7.49 -2.11 -15.03
N LEU A 59 6.64 -1.35 -14.33
CA LEU A 59 5.21 -1.65 -14.19
C LEU A 59 4.45 -1.62 -15.52
N GLY A 60 4.98 -0.93 -16.55
CA GLY A 60 4.42 -0.91 -17.90
C GLY A 60 3.06 -0.20 -18.03
N VAL A 61 2.62 0.52 -17.00
CA VAL A 61 1.34 1.25 -16.98
C VAL A 61 1.62 2.75 -16.96
N LYS A 62 0.99 3.49 -17.86
CA LYS A 62 1.07 4.95 -17.92
C LYS A 62 -0.15 5.55 -17.24
N PRO A 63 0.02 6.39 -16.21
CA PRO A 63 -1.10 7.11 -15.59
C PRO A 63 -1.80 8.05 -16.59
N GLU A 64 -3.11 8.11 -16.49
CA GLU A 64 -3.94 8.99 -17.30
C GLU A 64 -4.80 9.90 -16.43
N GLY A 65 -5.12 11.09 -16.93
CA GLY A 65 -5.92 12.08 -16.21
C GLY A 65 -5.13 12.82 -15.14
N ARG A 66 -5.80 13.20 -14.06
CA ARG A 66 -5.20 13.90 -12.91
C ARG A 66 -4.59 12.87 -11.96
N VAL A 67 -3.29 12.93 -11.79
CA VAL A 67 -2.53 11.92 -11.04
C VAL A 67 -2.26 12.39 -9.62
N ALA A 68 -2.75 11.63 -8.64
CA ALA A 68 -2.35 11.76 -7.25
C ALA A 68 -1.08 10.94 -6.98
N VAL A 69 -0.05 11.52 -6.41
CA VAL A 69 1.10 10.79 -5.87
C VAL A 69 0.98 10.83 -4.35
N LYS A 70 0.52 9.71 -3.76
CA LYS A 70 0.32 9.61 -2.32
C LYS A 70 1.61 9.29 -1.61
N ILE A 71 2.03 10.20 -0.75
CA ILE A 71 3.25 10.11 0.06
C ILE A 71 2.94 10.25 1.55
N SER A 72 3.96 10.11 2.39
CA SER A 72 3.97 10.61 3.77
C SER A 72 4.91 11.80 3.86
N THR A 73 4.39 12.96 4.28
CA THR A 73 5.18 14.20 4.37
C THR A 73 6.09 14.27 5.59
N GLY A 74 5.94 13.33 6.54
CA GLY A 74 6.70 13.30 7.80
C GLY A 74 6.18 14.30 8.83
N GLU A 75 6.35 13.99 10.12
CA GLU A 75 5.91 14.83 11.23
C GLU A 75 6.95 15.92 11.56
N SER A 76 8.24 15.60 11.42
CA SER A 76 9.36 16.53 11.64
C SER A 76 10.53 16.20 10.73
N MET A 77 11.59 17.03 10.74
CA MET A 77 12.85 16.73 10.04
C MET A 77 13.56 15.46 10.54
N LYS A 78 13.15 14.90 11.68
CA LYS A 78 13.68 13.64 12.23
C LYS A 78 12.81 12.42 11.94
N SER A 79 11.79 12.58 11.13
CA SER A 79 10.85 11.47 10.81
C SER A 79 11.40 10.53 9.73
N HIS A 80 12.57 10.81 9.14
CA HIS A 80 13.21 10.04 8.07
C HIS A 80 12.35 9.84 6.81
N GLN A 81 11.37 10.72 6.55
CA GLN A 81 10.49 10.64 5.37
C GLN A 81 11.28 10.67 4.05
N LEU A 82 10.65 10.21 2.97
CA LEU A 82 11.26 10.23 1.64
C LEU A 82 11.65 11.66 1.24
N SER A 83 12.89 11.84 0.79
CA SER A 83 13.35 13.18 0.40
C SER A 83 12.66 13.67 -0.87
N PRO A 84 12.37 14.98 -0.99
CA PRO A 84 11.87 15.57 -2.22
C PRO A 84 12.74 15.27 -3.43
N GLU A 85 14.06 15.25 -3.27
CA GLU A 85 15.03 15.01 -4.35
C GLU A 85 14.85 13.60 -4.94
N LEU A 86 14.59 12.60 -4.10
CA LEU A 86 14.36 11.23 -4.55
C LEU A 86 13.10 11.13 -5.41
N ILE A 87 12.01 11.78 -5.00
CA ILE A 87 10.70 11.59 -5.64
C ILE A 87 10.39 12.57 -6.78
N ALA A 88 11.09 13.71 -6.85
CA ALA A 88 10.81 14.78 -7.81
C ALA A 88 10.78 14.32 -9.27
N PRO A 89 11.71 13.47 -9.79
CA PRO A 89 11.66 13.02 -11.17
C PRO A 89 10.42 12.17 -11.48
N LEU A 90 9.98 11.31 -10.56
CA LEU A 90 8.74 10.54 -10.73
C LEU A 90 7.52 11.47 -10.82
N VAL A 91 7.40 12.39 -9.85
CA VAL A 91 6.28 13.35 -9.80
C VAL A 91 6.21 14.18 -11.07
N LYS A 92 7.37 14.64 -11.57
CA LYS A 92 7.48 15.39 -12.83
C LYS A 92 7.10 14.52 -14.04
N GLU A 93 7.57 13.27 -14.11
CA GLU A 93 7.30 12.37 -15.25
C GLU A 93 5.81 12.10 -15.43
N VAL A 94 5.09 11.95 -14.32
CA VAL A 94 3.65 11.67 -14.33
C VAL A 94 2.79 12.93 -14.28
N ASN A 95 3.39 14.13 -14.24
CA ASN A 95 2.70 15.39 -14.00
C ASN A 95 1.76 15.32 -12.79
N GLY A 96 2.26 14.74 -11.70
CA GLY A 96 1.49 14.41 -10.52
C GLY A 96 1.34 15.57 -9.53
N THR A 97 0.31 15.48 -8.71
CA THR A 97 0.15 16.31 -7.50
C THR A 97 0.48 15.42 -6.29
N LEU A 98 1.33 15.88 -5.39
CA LEU A 98 1.56 15.22 -4.11
C LEU A 98 0.31 15.34 -3.25
N VAL A 99 -0.16 14.23 -2.67
CA VAL A 99 -1.38 14.22 -1.87
C VAL A 99 -1.16 13.60 -0.50
N GLU A 100 -1.80 14.18 0.51
CA GLU A 100 -1.89 13.65 1.86
C GLU A 100 -3.17 14.12 2.57
N CYS A 101 -3.44 13.59 3.79
CA CYS A 101 -4.50 14.04 4.67
C CYS A 101 -3.94 14.39 6.05
N ASN A 102 -4.64 15.27 6.76
CA ASN A 102 -4.32 15.66 8.14
C ASN A 102 -4.31 14.45 9.09
N THR A 103 -3.55 14.55 10.17
CA THR A 103 -3.51 13.53 11.20
C THR A 103 -4.69 13.63 12.18
N ALA A 104 -5.03 12.50 12.81
CA ALA A 104 -6.07 12.44 13.87
C ALA A 104 -5.51 12.66 15.28
N TYR A 105 -4.21 12.89 15.40
CA TYR A 105 -3.51 13.16 16.67
C TYR A 105 -2.89 14.57 16.65
N PRO A 106 -2.67 15.20 17.83
CA PRO A 106 -1.98 16.48 17.91
C PRO A 106 -0.55 16.40 17.38
N GLY A 107 -0.19 17.35 16.51
CA GLY A 107 1.15 17.41 15.92
C GLY A 107 1.27 18.53 14.90
N THR A 108 2.27 18.43 14.04
CA THR A 108 2.55 19.44 13.00
C THR A 108 1.64 19.32 11.77
N ARG A 109 0.87 18.23 11.69
CA ARG A 109 -0.01 17.93 10.55
C ARG A 109 -1.48 17.74 10.92
N ASN A 110 -1.90 18.16 12.12
CA ASN A 110 -3.27 17.95 12.60
C ASN A 110 -4.27 19.01 12.10
N THR A 111 -3.81 20.05 11.44
CA THR A 111 -4.63 21.03 10.71
C THR A 111 -4.00 21.31 9.37
N THR A 112 -4.81 21.67 8.37
CA THR A 112 -4.32 21.98 7.02
C THR A 112 -3.25 23.07 7.01
N GLU A 113 -3.43 24.11 7.81
CA GLU A 113 -2.45 25.20 7.91
C GLU A 113 -1.08 24.70 8.41
N LYS A 114 -1.05 23.96 9.51
CA LYS A 114 0.19 23.38 10.04
C LYS A 114 0.79 22.38 9.08
N HIS A 115 -0.03 21.54 8.45
CA HIS A 115 0.41 20.55 7.50
C HIS A 115 1.08 21.18 6.28
N LEU A 116 0.50 22.25 5.73
CA LEU A 116 1.12 23.02 4.65
C LEU A 116 2.43 23.70 5.08
N GLN A 117 2.53 24.11 6.34
CA GLN A 117 3.79 24.61 6.89
C GLN A 117 4.85 23.49 6.94
N THR A 118 4.49 22.29 7.43
CA THR A 118 5.37 21.11 7.40
C THR A 118 5.82 20.74 5.99
N VAL A 119 4.89 20.73 5.02
CA VAL A 119 5.18 20.52 3.59
C VAL A 119 6.26 21.48 3.10
N LYS A 120 6.16 22.77 3.47
CA LYS A 120 7.11 23.81 3.08
C LYS A 120 8.46 23.61 3.77
N GLU A 121 8.47 23.30 5.06
CA GLU A 121 9.70 23.06 5.82
C GLU A 121 10.47 21.85 5.28
N HIS A 122 9.78 20.81 4.84
CA HIS A 122 10.36 19.62 4.25
C HIS A 122 10.67 19.79 2.74
N GLY A 123 10.25 20.90 2.11
CA GLY A 123 10.60 21.25 0.73
C GLY A 123 9.77 20.57 -0.35
N TYR A 124 8.67 19.91 -0.02
CA TYR A 124 7.81 19.25 -1.00
C TYR A 124 7.12 20.23 -1.95
N ASP A 125 6.80 21.44 -1.48
CA ASP A 125 6.20 22.51 -2.29
C ASP A 125 7.13 23.03 -3.41
N LYS A 126 8.43 22.75 -3.31
CA LYS A 126 9.43 23.14 -4.32
C LYS A 126 9.45 22.18 -5.52
N ILE A 127 8.95 20.97 -5.37
CA ILE A 127 9.01 19.95 -6.43
C ILE A 127 7.68 19.75 -7.15
N ALA A 128 6.55 19.99 -6.47
CA ALA A 128 5.22 19.86 -7.05
C ALA A 128 4.17 20.59 -6.22
N LYS A 129 2.96 20.73 -6.78
CA LYS A 129 1.78 21.08 -6.00
C LYS A 129 1.54 20.01 -4.94
N VAL A 130 1.21 20.44 -3.71
CA VAL A 130 0.77 19.55 -2.62
C VAL A 130 -0.68 19.86 -2.29
N ASP A 131 -1.49 18.81 -2.18
CA ASP A 131 -2.91 18.88 -1.87
C ASP A 131 -3.19 18.11 -0.57
N ILE A 132 -3.65 18.80 0.46
CA ILE A 132 -4.16 18.19 1.69
C ILE A 132 -5.63 17.86 1.45
N MET A 133 -5.88 16.60 1.09
CA MET A 133 -7.15 16.17 0.52
C MET A 133 -8.36 16.35 1.44
N ASP A 134 -8.15 16.41 2.75
CA ASP A 134 -9.20 16.64 3.75
C ASP A 134 -9.26 18.10 4.25
N SER A 135 -8.65 19.05 3.55
CA SER A 135 -8.69 20.48 3.90
C SER A 135 -10.10 21.06 3.94
N GLU A 136 -11.03 20.50 3.16
CA GLU A 136 -12.45 20.84 3.19
C GLU A 136 -13.34 19.68 3.69
N GLY A 137 -12.76 18.81 4.52
CA GLY A 137 -13.48 17.73 5.17
C GLY A 137 -13.41 16.40 4.43
N SER A 138 -14.33 15.53 4.78
CA SER A 138 -14.34 14.13 4.37
C SER A 138 -15.41 13.86 3.30
N MET A 139 -15.22 12.81 2.51
CA MET A 139 -16.28 12.16 1.75
C MET A 139 -16.34 10.67 2.08
N LYS A 140 -17.52 10.08 1.99
CA LYS A 140 -17.71 8.64 2.17
C LYS A 140 -17.51 7.93 0.85
N ILE A 141 -16.70 6.87 0.89
CA ILE A 141 -16.62 5.90 -0.20
C ILE A 141 -17.08 4.52 0.29
N PRO A 142 -17.65 3.68 -0.59
CA PRO A 142 -18.07 2.34 -0.21
C PRO A 142 -16.85 1.46 0.11
N VAL A 143 -16.97 0.62 1.14
CA VAL A 143 -16.11 -0.54 1.37
C VAL A 143 -16.88 -1.79 0.97
N GLN A 144 -16.17 -2.77 0.42
CA GLN A 144 -16.79 -4.04 0.04
C GLN A 144 -16.90 -4.98 1.25
N ASP A 145 -15.86 -5.03 2.06
CA ASP A 145 -15.90 -5.74 3.34
C ASP A 145 -16.44 -4.83 4.43
N THR A 146 -17.63 -5.15 4.91
CA THR A 146 -18.35 -4.40 5.94
C THR A 146 -18.31 -5.05 7.32
N THR A 147 -17.35 -5.94 7.58
CA THR A 147 -17.20 -6.64 8.85
C THR A 147 -17.07 -5.66 10.02
N TRP A 148 -16.24 -4.64 9.87
CA TRP A 148 -16.00 -3.63 10.90
C TRP A 148 -16.53 -2.25 10.53
N MET A 149 -16.37 -1.84 9.28
CA MET A 149 -16.72 -0.50 8.80
C MET A 149 -17.85 -0.58 7.76
N LYS A 150 -18.75 0.41 7.77
CA LYS A 150 -19.84 0.49 6.78
C LYS A 150 -19.46 1.29 5.53
N TYR A 151 -18.44 2.10 5.62
CA TYR A 151 -17.89 3.00 4.60
C TYR A 151 -16.47 3.37 5.01
N ASP A 152 -15.71 3.99 4.12
CA ASP A 152 -14.49 4.70 4.49
C ASP A 152 -14.70 6.20 4.38
N LEU A 153 -14.00 6.98 5.23
CA LEU A 153 -14.00 8.42 5.23
C LEU A 153 -12.66 8.93 4.70
N VAL A 154 -12.62 9.23 3.42
CA VAL A 154 -11.42 9.74 2.76
C VAL A 154 -11.42 11.26 2.65
N GLY A 155 -10.27 11.87 2.38
CA GLY A 155 -10.20 13.30 2.12
C GLY A 155 -11.09 13.67 0.92
N LYS A 156 -11.92 14.73 1.06
CA LYS A 156 -12.90 15.16 0.05
C LYS A 156 -12.27 15.39 -1.32
N TYR A 157 -11.03 15.89 -1.37
CA TYR A 157 -10.33 16.16 -2.61
C TYR A 157 -9.77 14.93 -3.33
N LEU A 158 -9.92 13.72 -2.77
CA LEU A 158 -9.67 12.50 -3.53
C LEU A 158 -10.47 12.47 -4.85
N ALA A 159 -11.66 13.07 -4.86
CA ALA A 159 -12.50 13.20 -6.05
C ALA A 159 -11.87 14.04 -7.19
N ASN A 160 -10.80 14.76 -6.91
CA ASN A 160 -10.09 15.53 -7.94
C ASN A 160 -9.15 14.70 -8.80
N TYR A 161 -8.96 13.40 -8.50
CA TYR A 161 -7.96 12.57 -9.14
C TYR A 161 -8.59 11.39 -9.88
N ASP A 162 -7.95 11.03 -10.99
CA ASP A 162 -8.40 9.96 -11.89
C ASP A 162 -7.50 8.71 -11.79
N PHE A 163 -6.30 8.88 -11.24
CA PHE A 163 -5.26 7.87 -11.08
C PHE A 163 -4.45 8.12 -9.79
N MET A 164 -4.00 7.06 -9.11
CA MET A 164 -3.15 7.19 -7.94
C MET A 164 -1.84 6.40 -8.09
N ILE A 165 -0.73 7.03 -7.74
CA ILE A 165 0.54 6.37 -7.45
C ILE A 165 0.69 6.35 -5.93
N ASN A 166 0.59 5.18 -5.35
CA ASN A 166 0.82 4.97 -3.94
C ASN A 166 2.32 4.75 -3.72
N LEU A 167 3.01 5.83 -3.35
CA LEU A 167 4.45 5.84 -3.09
C LEU A 167 4.67 5.82 -1.58
N ALA A 168 4.86 4.64 -1.04
CA ALA A 168 5.04 4.43 0.38
C ALA A 168 6.53 4.37 0.77
N HIS A 169 6.80 4.71 2.01
CA HIS A 169 8.06 4.52 2.70
C HIS A 169 7.89 3.33 3.64
N PHE A 170 8.45 2.17 3.29
CA PHE A 170 8.30 0.95 4.08
C PHE A 170 9.17 1.00 5.34
N LYS A 171 8.55 0.75 6.50
CA LYS A 171 9.22 0.68 7.80
C LYS A 171 8.28 0.23 8.91
N GLY A 172 8.73 0.23 10.16
CA GLY A 172 7.90 -0.08 11.31
C GLY A 172 6.78 0.94 11.54
N HIS A 173 5.77 0.51 12.29
CA HIS A 173 4.65 1.37 12.69
C HIS A 173 4.15 1.01 14.08
N ALA A 174 3.97 2.03 14.93
CA ALA A 174 3.63 1.86 16.35
C ALA A 174 2.31 1.09 16.59
N MET A 175 1.33 1.22 15.72
CA MET A 175 0.02 0.57 15.85
C MET A 175 -0.19 -0.58 14.85
N GLY A 176 0.19 -0.39 13.58
CA GLY A 176 -0.06 -1.39 12.52
C GLY A 176 1.07 -2.41 12.31
N GLY A 177 2.15 -2.34 13.11
CA GLY A 177 3.32 -3.20 12.97
C GLY A 177 4.29 -2.71 11.90
N PHE A 178 3.84 -2.55 10.67
CA PHE A 178 4.60 -1.92 9.59
C PHE A 178 3.74 -0.90 8.82
N GLY A 179 4.42 -0.04 8.08
CA GLY A 179 3.83 0.90 7.13
C GLY A 179 4.39 0.63 5.74
N GLY A 180 3.58 0.07 4.86
CA GLY A 180 3.81 -0.11 3.44
C GLY A 180 2.67 0.48 2.64
N VAL A 181 2.45 0.00 1.41
CA VAL A 181 1.42 0.56 0.52
C VAL A 181 0.00 0.31 1.03
N LEU A 182 -0.29 -0.79 1.73
CA LEU A 182 -1.61 -1.03 2.31
C LEU A 182 -1.96 0.01 3.36
N LYS A 183 -1.02 0.34 4.26
CA LYS A 183 -1.22 1.38 5.27
C LYS A 183 -1.25 2.78 4.65
N ASN A 184 -0.39 3.07 3.68
CA ASN A 184 -0.37 4.37 3.01
C ASN A 184 -1.67 4.65 2.25
N GLN A 185 -2.28 3.60 1.67
CA GLN A 185 -3.55 3.69 0.97
C GLN A 185 -4.76 3.79 1.91
N SER A 186 -4.77 3.06 3.02
CA SER A 186 -5.85 3.12 4.00
C SER A 186 -5.75 4.36 4.88
N ILE A 187 -4.89 4.33 5.90
CA ILE A 187 -4.72 5.42 6.87
C ILE A 187 -4.26 6.71 6.19
N GLY A 188 -3.38 6.63 5.17
CA GLY A 188 -2.82 7.79 4.51
C GLY A 188 -3.85 8.58 3.66
N VAL A 189 -4.81 7.91 3.04
CA VAL A 189 -5.87 8.52 2.21
C VAL A 189 -7.10 8.92 3.05
N ALA A 190 -7.32 8.24 4.18
CA ALA A 190 -8.37 8.59 5.12
C ALA A 190 -8.21 10.03 5.63
N SER A 191 -9.32 10.76 5.72
CA SER A 191 -9.36 12.05 6.41
C SER A 191 -9.01 11.90 7.89
N SER A 192 -8.83 13.00 8.62
CA SER A 192 -8.64 12.94 10.08
C SER A 192 -9.72 12.12 10.78
N ASP A 193 -11.00 12.30 10.42
CA ASP A 193 -12.12 11.50 10.94
C ASP A 193 -12.07 10.05 10.46
N GLY A 194 -11.69 9.82 9.21
CA GLY A 194 -11.51 8.48 8.64
C GLY A 194 -10.41 7.69 9.33
N LYS A 195 -9.31 8.35 9.69
CA LYS A 195 -8.26 7.73 10.51
C LYS A 195 -8.81 7.23 11.84
N ALA A 196 -9.64 8.04 12.53
CA ALA A 196 -10.31 7.61 13.75
C ALA A 196 -11.22 6.41 13.52
N TYR A 197 -11.98 6.42 12.42
CA TYR A 197 -12.92 5.36 12.07
C TYR A 197 -12.21 4.03 11.79
N ILE A 198 -11.11 4.06 11.06
CA ILE A 198 -10.29 2.86 10.79
C ILE A 198 -9.61 2.37 12.08
N HIS A 199 -8.97 3.26 12.86
CA HIS A 199 -8.26 2.86 14.08
C HIS A 199 -9.19 2.27 15.15
N THR A 200 -10.45 2.63 15.15
CA THR A 200 -11.45 2.13 16.11
C THR A 200 -12.31 0.99 15.53
N ALA A 201 -11.95 0.46 14.37
CA ALA A 201 -12.70 -0.57 13.69
C ALA A 201 -14.20 -0.22 13.58
N GLY A 202 -14.48 0.98 13.09
CA GLY A 202 -15.84 1.46 12.87
C GLY A 202 -16.59 1.99 14.11
N ALA A 203 -15.97 2.02 15.29
CA ALA A 203 -16.65 2.46 16.51
C ALA A 203 -16.81 3.98 16.62
N HIS A 204 -15.86 4.76 16.10
CA HIS A 204 -15.85 6.22 16.17
C HIS A 204 -15.46 6.83 14.83
N ASP A 205 -16.34 7.60 14.22
CA ASP A 205 -16.18 8.24 12.91
C ASP A 205 -15.79 9.73 13.02
N SER A 206 -15.19 10.12 14.13
CA SER A 206 -14.68 11.48 14.36
C SER A 206 -13.37 11.47 15.15
N ALA A 207 -12.42 12.28 14.71
CA ALA A 207 -11.17 12.53 15.44
C ALA A 207 -11.38 13.39 16.70
N ALA A 208 -12.51 14.09 16.82
CA ALA A 208 -12.85 14.91 17.96
C ALA A 208 -13.21 14.05 19.20
N GLY A 209 -13.09 14.64 20.38
CA GLY A 209 -13.58 14.02 21.63
C GLY A 209 -12.63 12.99 22.27
N GLY A 210 -11.39 12.84 21.80
CA GLY A 210 -10.35 12.01 22.45
C GLY A 210 -10.57 10.51 22.38
N ASN A 211 -11.40 10.03 21.44
CA ASN A 211 -11.68 8.60 21.23
C ASN A 211 -11.09 8.02 19.94
N ALA A 212 -10.36 8.83 19.16
CA ALA A 212 -9.85 8.49 17.84
C ALA A 212 -9.01 7.18 17.77
N PHE A 213 -8.46 6.75 18.89
CA PHE A 213 -7.61 5.55 19.00
C PHE A 213 -8.10 4.55 20.06
N LYS A 214 -9.32 4.75 20.60
CA LYS A 214 -9.91 3.84 21.57
C LYS A 214 -10.69 2.75 20.86
N ASN A 215 -9.97 1.71 20.42
CA ASN A 215 -10.56 0.58 19.72
C ASN A 215 -11.16 -0.44 20.71
N PRO A 216 -12.48 -0.64 20.73
CA PRO A 216 -13.12 -1.62 21.58
C PRO A 216 -13.03 -3.05 21.04
N HIS A 217 -12.61 -3.24 19.80
CA HIS A 217 -12.66 -4.52 19.06
C HIS A 217 -11.31 -5.24 19.00
N GLY A 218 -10.23 -4.59 19.47
CA GLY A 218 -8.90 -5.19 19.51
C GLY A 218 -8.05 -4.97 18.26
N GLN A 219 -6.82 -5.48 18.34
CA GLN A 219 -5.78 -5.21 17.34
C GLN A 219 -6.12 -5.74 15.95
N ASP A 220 -6.59 -6.98 15.85
CA ASP A 220 -6.89 -7.60 14.56
C ASP A 220 -8.02 -6.88 13.83
N ALA A 221 -9.05 -6.44 14.56
CA ALA A 221 -10.14 -5.63 13.98
C ALA A 221 -9.65 -4.32 13.36
N PHE A 222 -8.66 -3.65 13.97
CA PHE A 222 -8.02 -2.49 13.39
C PHE A 222 -7.24 -2.85 12.11
N ILE A 223 -6.45 -3.92 12.14
CA ILE A 223 -5.68 -4.39 10.99
C ILE A 223 -6.62 -4.77 9.82
N GLU A 224 -7.70 -5.47 10.10
CA GLU A 224 -8.72 -5.85 9.13
C GLU A 224 -9.45 -4.63 8.56
N SER A 225 -9.73 -3.61 9.38
CA SER A 225 -10.29 -2.34 8.94
C SER A 225 -9.35 -1.59 8.01
N MET A 226 -8.03 -1.63 8.24
CA MET A 226 -7.06 -1.07 7.29
C MET A 226 -7.12 -1.78 5.94
N ALA A 227 -7.23 -3.11 5.92
CA ALA A 227 -7.34 -3.86 4.67
C ALA A 227 -8.62 -3.51 3.91
N ALA A 228 -9.77 -3.42 4.61
CA ALA A 228 -11.04 -3.02 4.02
C ALA A 228 -11.01 -1.59 3.46
N ALA A 229 -10.41 -0.64 4.17
CA ALA A 229 -10.23 0.74 3.70
C ALA A 229 -9.31 0.79 2.46
N ALA A 230 -8.18 0.06 2.47
CA ALA A 230 -7.29 -0.03 1.32
C ALA A 230 -8.02 -0.58 0.09
N GLN A 231 -8.85 -1.63 0.27
CA GLN A 231 -9.69 -2.16 -0.81
C GLN A 231 -10.72 -1.13 -1.30
N GLY A 232 -11.34 -0.37 -0.40
CA GLY A 232 -12.28 0.69 -0.74
C GLY A 232 -11.64 1.75 -1.66
N VAL A 233 -10.43 2.21 -1.35
CA VAL A 233 -9.67 3.16 -2.18
C VAL A 233 -9.26 2.55 -3.52
N HIS A 234 -8.78 1.29 -3.54
CA HIS A 234 -8.46 0.57 -4.78
C HIS A 234 -9.66 0.51 -5.73
N ASN A 235 -10.82 0.13 -5.18
CA ASN A 235 -12.07 0.02 -5.93
C ASN A 235 -12.59 1.38 -6.39
N TYR A 236 -12.42 2.44 -5.60
CA TYR A 236 -12.76 3.81 -5.97
C TYR A 236 -12.04 4.24 -7.25
N PHE A 237 -10.75 3.96 -7.35
CA PHE A 237 -9.97 4.20 -8.56
C PHE A 237 -10.16 3.14 -9.66
N LYS A 238 -11.00 2.13 -9.44
CA LYS A 238 -11.25 1.03 -10.40
C LYS A 238 -9.96 0.33 -10.84
N GLY A 239 -9.05 0.11 -9.90
CA GLY A 239 -7.75 -0.49 -10.15
C GLY A 239 -6.72 0.42 -10.81
N LYS A 240 -7.02 1.70 -11.05
CA LYS A 240 -6.06 2.68 -11.56
C LYS A 240 -5.13 3.18 -10.45
N VAL A 241 -4.39 2.25 -9.86
CA VAL A 241 -3.42 2.50 -8.79
C VAL A 241 -2.12 1.76 -9.11
N LEU A 242 -0.99 2.42 -8.95
CA LEU A 242 0.34 1.82 -8.94
C LEU A 242 0.89 1.84 -7.51
N TYR A 243 1.68 0.84 -7.17
CA TYR A 243 2.22 0.65 -5.83
C TYR A 243 3.74 0.62 -5.86
N ILE A 244 4.36 1.45 -5.02
CA ILE A 244 5.81 1.52 -4.87
C ILE A 244 6.15 1.62 -3.38
N ASP A 245 7.02 0.75 -2.88
CA ASP A 245 7.63 0.83 -1.56
C ASP A 245 9.11 1.17 -1.67
N VAL A 246 9.53 2.19 -0.95
CA VAL A 246 10.95 2.53 -0.78
C VAL A 246 11.39 2.00 0.58
N MET A 247 12.36 1.07 0.57
CA MET A 247 12.91 0.42 1.76
C MET A 247 14.27 1.04 2.12
N ASN A 248 14.24 2.30 2.56
CA ASN A 248 15.39 3.02 3.11
C ASN A 248 15.06 3.58 4.49
N ASN A 249 16.10 3.93 5.26
CA ASN A 249 15.92 4.43 6.63
C ASN A 249 14.96 3.54 7.44
N LEU A 250 15.20 2.23 7.44
CA LEU A 250 14.31 1.19 7.98
C LEU A 250 14.25 1.26 9.52
N SER A 251 13.53 2.27 10.03
CA SER A 251 13.28 2.49 11.44
C SER A 251 12.10 1.64 11.95
N VAL A 252 12.08 1.37 13.26
CA VAL A 252 10.92 0.77 13.94
C VAL A 252 9.73 1.71 14.04
N ASP A 253 9.96 3.02 13.84
CA ASP A 253 8.95 4.06 13.87
C ASP A 253 8.64 4.56 12.46
N CYS A 254 7.43 5.09 12.29
CA CYS A 254 7.01 5.60 11.00
C CYS A 254 7.25 7.12 10.86
N ASP A 255 7.07 7.66 9.65
CA ASP A 255 7.13 9.10 9.37
C ASP A 255 6.14 9.93 10.20
N CYS A 256 5.20 9.28 10.87
CA CYS A 256 4.25 9.92 11.77
C CYS A 256 4.83 10.16 13.18
N ASP A 257 6.04 9.69 13.48
CA ASP A 257 6.75 10.00 14.71
C ASP A 257 7.73 11.15 14.46
N GLY A 258 7.52 12.26 15.15
CA GLY A 258 8.39 13.44 15.05
C GLY A 258 9.75 13.29 15.73
N ASN A 259 9.99 12.16 16.39
CA ASN A 259 11.26 11.83 17.05
C ASN A 259 11.60 10.35 16.86
N ALA A 260 11.46 9.86 15.60
CA ALA A 260 11.71 8.49 15.22
C ALA A 260 13.13 8.04 15.62
N HIS A 261 13.24 6.79 16.05
CA HIS A 261 14.55 6.19 16.33
C HIS A 261 15.39 6.07 15.05
N GLU A 262 16.71 6.13 15.22
CA GLU A 262 17.62 5.89 14.11
C GLU A 262 17.38 4.48 13.54
N PRO A 263 17.49 4.32 12.21
CA PRO A 263 17.38 3.02 11.57
C PRO A 263 18.45 2.05 12.06
N LEU A 264 18.04 0.84 12.43
CA LEU A 264 18.97 -0.24 12.83
C LEU A 264 19.25 -1.21 11.70
N MET A 265 18.37 -1.30 10.71
CA MET A 265 18.51 -2.11 9.51
C MET A 265 18.95 -1.22 8.35
N LYS A 266 19.93 -1.70 7.57
CA LYS A 266 20.40 -0.99 6.36
C LYS A 266 19.34 -0.94 5.27
N ASP A 267 19.52 0.03 4.39
CA ASP A 267 18.70 0.22 3.20
C ASP A 267 18.72 -1.01 2.30
N ILE A 268 17.57 -1.34 1.72
CA ILE A 268 17.37 -2.53 0.88
C ILE A 268 17.24 -2.17 -0.59
N GLY A 269 16.37 -1.21 -0.93
CA GLY A 269 16.07 -0.87 -2.31
C GLY A 269 14.67 -0.32 -2.51
N ILE A 270 14.21 -0.34 -3.75
CA ILE A 270 12.87 0.10 -4.14
C ILE A 270 12.15 -1.06 -4.82
N LEU A 271 10.91 -1.29 -4.40
CA LEU A 271 10.05 -2.32 -4.97
C LEU A 271 8.78 -1.69 -5.57
N ALA A 272 8.25 -2.31 -6.63
CA ALA A 272 7.01 -1.86 -7.25
C ALA A 272 6.18 -3.04 -7.77
N SER A 273 4.85 -2.93 -7.65
CA SER A 273 3.90 -3.94 -8.16
C SER A 273 2.58 -3.28 -8.57
N LEU A 274 1.78 -4.01 -9.34
CA LEU A 274 0.36 -3.69 -9.56
C LEU A 274 -0.54 -4.32 -8.50
N ASP A 275 0.01 -5.20 -7.67
CA ASP A 275 -0.69 -5.87 -6.57
C ASP A 275 -0.14 -5.37 -5.22
N PRO A 276 -0.95 -4.70 -4.39
CA PRO A 276 -0.49 -4.11 -3.13
C PRO A 276 -0.16 -5.16 -2.06
N VAL A 277 -0.86 -6.31 -2.08
CA VAL A 277 -0.64 -7.40 -1.12
C VAL A 277 0.68 -8.10 -1.41
N ALA A 278 0.92 -8.40 -2.69
CA ALA A 278 2.18 -8.98 -3.15
C ALA A 278 3.39 -8.09 -2.83
N LEU A 279 3.23 -6.78 -2.99
CA LEU A 279 4.29 -5.81 -2.72
C LEU A 279 4.63 -5.76 -1.22
N ASP A 280 3.65 -5.51 -0.35
CA ASP A 280 3.88 -5.47 1.10
C ASP A 280 4.38 -6.84 1.62
N LYS A 281 3.86 -7.96 1.06
CA LYS A 281 4.35 -9.31 1.40
C LYS A 281 5.82 -9.48 1.04
N ALA A 282 6.24 -9.04 -0.14
CA ALA A 282 7.65 -9.10 -0.55
C ALA A 282 8.55 -8.27 0.37
N CYS A 283 8.13 -7.06 0.75
CA CYS A 283 8.87 -6.21 1.68
C CYS A 283 8.99 -6.86 3.07
N VAL A 284 7.90 -7.40 3.61
CA VAL A 284 7.90 -8.12 4.89
C VAL A 284 8.80 -9.34 4.83
N ASP A 285 8.73 -10.15 3.77
CA ASP A 285 9.59 -11.33 3.61
C ASP A 285 11.08 -10.96 3.55
N ILE A 286 11.44 -9.86 2.89
CA ILE A 286 12.81 -9.36 2.87
C ILE A 286 13.28 -9.03 4.29
N VAL A 287 12.47 -8.34 5.10
CA VAL A 287 12.79 -8.02 6.50
C VAL A 287 12.96 -9.29 7.33
N PHE A 288 12.02 -10.24 7.24
CA PHE A 288 12.04 -11.48 8.03
C PHE A 288 13.16 -12.45 7.64
N ASN A 289 13.60 -12.42 6.38
CA ASN A 289 14.70 -13.25 5.89
C ASN A 289 16.07 -12.54 5.92
N HIS A 290 16.10 -11.29 6.41
CA HIS A 290 17.34 -10.53 6.51
C HIS A 290 18.32 -11.19 7.48
N LYS A 291 19.58 -11.28 7.07
CA LYS A 291 20.64 -11.81 7.92
C LYS A 291 21.33 -10.66 8.65
N SER A 292 20.92 -10.46 9.90
CA SER A 292 21.48 -9.41 10.74
C SER A 292 23.01 -9.57 10.92
N SER A 293 23.70 -8.44 10.98
CA SER A 293 25.14 -8.33 11.20
C SER A 293 25.42 -7.07 12.03
N GLU A 294 26.68 -6.83 12.40
CA GLU A 294 27.05 -5.63 13.14
C GLU A 294 26.65 -4.35 12.37
N GLY A 295 25.85 -3.49 13.01
CA GLY A 295 25.32 -2.27 12.40
C GLY A 295 24.25 -2.48 11.30
N ASP A 296 23.62 -3.67 11.29
CA ASP A 296 22.58 -4.02 10.33
C ASP A 296 21.66 -5.08 10.94
N ASP A 297 20.68 -4.63 11.74
CA ASP A 297 19.83 -5.52 12.56
C ASP A 297 18.34 -5.35 12.25
N SER A 298 17.72 -6.40 11.74
CA SER A 298 16.26 -6.45 11.46
C SER A 298 15.42 -6.88 12.67
N ALA A 299 16.01 -7.42 13.73
CA ALA A 299 15.27 -7.98 14.86
C ALA A 299 14.29 -6.98 15.53
N PRO A 300 14.67 -5.71 15.78
CA PRO A 300 13.72 -4.75 16.37
C PRO A 300 12.53 -4.44 15.47
N LEU A 301 12.73 -4.42 14.14
CA LEU A 301 11.65 -4.22 13.18
C LEU A 301 10.74 -5.43 13.12
N ILE A 302 11.29 -6.64 13.13
CA ILE A 302 10.52 -7.91 13.20
C ILE A 302 9.68 -7.93 14.47
N GLU A 303 10.27 -7.64 15.63
CA GLU A 303 9.57 -7.58 16.92
C GLU A 303 8.39 -6.56 16.88
N ARG A 304 8.61 -5.40 16.28
CA ARG A 304 7.55 -4.40 16.10
C ARG A 304 6.41 -4.96 15.23
N ILE A 305 6.72 -5.61 14.13
CA ILE A 305 5.73 -6.20 13.21
C ILE A 305 4.93 -7.30 13.93
N GLU A 306 5.62 -8.20 14.64
CA GLU A 306 4.99 -9.34 15.32
C GLU A 306 4.13 -8.90 16.52
N THR A 307 4.66 -8.03 17.39
CA THR A 307 3.95 -7.58 18.61
C THR A 307 2.70 -6.75 18.29
N ARG A 308 2.59 -6.23 17.07
CA ARG A 308 1.42 -5.51 16.58
C ARG A 308 0.56 -6.33 15.63
N HIS A 309 0.79 -7.64 15.51
CA HIS A 309 0.12 -8.54 14.56
C HIS A 309 0.14 -7.99 13.11
N GLY A 310 1.20 -7.25 12.75
CA GLY A 310 1.26 -6.50 11.50
C GLY A 310 1.07 -7.37 10.26
N THR A 311 1.59 -8.60 10.27
CA THR A 311 1.46 -9.53 9.14
C THR A 311 0.02 -10.00 8.90
N HIS A 312 -0.91 -9.83 9.86
CA HIS A 312 -2.31 -10.22 9.73
C HIS A 312 -3.03 -9.48 8.58
N ILE A 313 -2.57 -8.27 8.23
CA ILE A 313 -3.15 -7.52 7.11
C ILE A 313 -3.05 -8.27 5.77
N LEU A 314 -1.97 -9.04 5.56
CA LEU A 314 -1.68 -9.68 4.27
C LEU A 314 -2.69 -10.80 3.94
N PRO A 315 -2.87 -11.84 4.78
CA PRO A 315 -3.86 -12.87 4.51
C PRO A 315 -5.29 -12.32 4.56
N TYR A 316 -5.56 -11.27 5.33
CA TYR A 316 -6.88 -10.67 5.35
C TYR A 316 -7.18 -9.89 4.06
N ALA A 317 -6.24 -9.09 3.57
CA ALA A 317 -6.37 -8.36 2.32
C ALA A 317 -6.53 -9.31 1.11
N GLU A 318 -5.81 -10.45 1.10
CA GLU A 318 -6.00 -11.51 0.11
C GLU A 318 -7.40 -12.15 0.22
N LYS A 319 -7.83 -12.50 1.44
CA LYS A 319 -9.16 -13.06 1.71
C LYS A 319 -10.30 -12.20 1.18
N ILE A 320 -10.20 -10.88 1.33
CA ILE A 320 -11.22 -9.94 0.83
C ILE A 320 -11.06 -9.58 -0.66
N GLY A 321 -10.04 -10.15 -1.35
CA GLY A 321 -9.83 -10.00 -2.80
C GLY A 321 -9.15 -8.69 -3.22
N LEU A 322 -8.32 -8.08 -2.37
CA LEU A 322 -7.54 -6.89 -2.73
C LEU A 322 -6.30 -7.24 -3.56
N GLY A 323 -5.74 -8.43 -3.40
CA GLY A 323 -4.54 -8.88 -4.09
C GLY A 323 -4.17 -10.30 -3.68
N THR A 324 -2.92 -10.72 -3.92
CA THR A 324 -2.43 -12.05 -3.56
C THR A 324 -1.08 -12.00 -2.85
N GLN A 325 -0.85 -12.94 -1.94
CA GLN A 325 0.46 -13.15 -1.31
C GLN A 325 1.44 -13.96 -2.19
N SER A 326 0.95 -14.50 -3.30
CA SER A 326 1.78 -15.25 -4.25
C SER A 326 2.48 -14.30 -5.22
N TYR A 327 3.79 -14.18 -5.12
CA TYR A 327 4.57 -13.24 -5.95
C TYR A 327 5.85 -13.84 -6.50
N GLU A 328 6.44 -13.16 -7.49
CA GLU A 328 7.81 -13.37 -7.96
C GLU A 328 8.57 -12.05 -8.01
N ILE A 329 9.83 -12.05 -7.57
CA ILE A 329 10.69 -10.87 -7.66
C ILE A 329 11.37 -10.83 -9.02
N VAL A 330 11.17 -9.72 -9.74
CA VAL A 330 11.86 -9.38 -10.99
C VAL A 330 12.97 -8.37 -10.66
N ASN A 331 14.21 -8.88 -10.52
CA ASN A 331 15.37 -8.03 -10.24
C ASN A 331 15.77 -7.26 -11.50
N LEU A 332 15.83 -5.91 -11.38
CA LEU A 332 16.17 -4.99 -12.47
C LEU A 332 17.67 -4.61 -12.52
N ASP A 333 18.49 -5.08 -11.59
CA ASP A 333 19.90 -4.70 -11.47
C ASP A 333 20.85 -5.62 -12.26
N LYS A 334 20.37 -6.24 -13.30
CA LYS A 334 21.15 -7.14 -14.17
C LYS A 334 21.91 -6.36 -15.23
#